data_5631ea31f93c52b202125afcaf1ceae3
#
_entry.id   5631ea31f93c52b202125afcaf1ceae3
#
_cell.length_a   1.000
_cell.length_b   1.000
_cell.length_c   1.000
_cell.angle_alpha   90.00
_cell.angle_beta   90.00
_cell.angle_gamma   90.00
#
_symmetry.space_group_name_H-M   'P 1'
#
loop_
_entity.id
_entity.type
_entity.pdbx_description
1 polymer ?
#
loop_
_entity_poly.entity_id
_entity_poly.type
_entity_poly.pdbx_seq_one_letter_code
_entity_poly.pdbx_strand_id
1 'polypeptide(L)'
;MKKSIIIAALFIGFALYTTSCSKEATAQTQISINNFVATYFPNEEVIATIRDGFDYDVTLSDYTQIEFDGNIVGKKLEWDEVNCKHSTVYTAVPAALIPTEIADHVSRLHSEQRIVKIAKDFRGWEIELSNGIEIEFDSKFRIREID
;
A
#
# COMPACT_ATOMS: atom_id res chain seq x y z
N MET A 1 42.95 -10.93 33.60
CA MET A 1 42.64 -9.65 32.95
C MET A 1 41.94 -9.95 31.61
N LYS A 2 40.62 -9.85 31.56
CA LYS A 2 39.82 -10.10 30.34
C LYS A 2 39.50 -8.75 29.68
N LYS A 3 40.01 -8.51 28.47
CA LYS A 3 39.71 -7.32 27.69
C LYS A 3 38.40 -7.53 26.92
N SER A 4 37.38 -6.79 27.28
CA SER A 4 36.13 -6.73 26.52
C SER A 4 36.36 -5.88 25.28
N ILE A 5 36.12 -6.47 24.11
CA ILE A 5 36.11 -5.79 22.81
C ILE A 5 34.66 -5.36 22.55
N ILE A 6 34.44 -4.05 22.57
CA ILE A 6 33.17 -3.45 22.15
C ILE A 6 33.22 -3.33 20.63
N ILE A 7 32.41 -4.11 19.95
CA ILE A 7 32.20 -3.99 18.49
C ILE A 7 31.14 -2.92 18.31
N ALA A 8 31.55 -1.73 17.89
CA ALA A 8 30.63 -0.70 17.44
C ALA A 8 30.20 -1.07 16.01
N ALA A 9 28.96 -1.48 15.85
CA ALA A 9 28.37 -1.69 14.53
C ALA A 9 28.12 -0.32 13.89
N LEU A 10 28.96 -0.01 12.90
CA LEU A 10 28.80 1.18 12.06
C LEU A 10 27.72 0.91 11.03
N PHE A 11 26.51 1.41 11.25
CA PHE A 11 25.47 1.44 10.22
C PHE A 11 25.89 2.45 9.14
N ILE A 12 26.49 1.96 8.07
CA ILE A 12 26.70 2.74 6.85
C ILE A 12 25.39 2.75 6.09
N GLY A 13 24.63 3.84 6.25
CA GLY A 13 23.46 4.13 5.42
C GLY A 13 23.89 4.28 3.97
N PHE A 14 23.53 3.33 3.14
CA PHE A 14 23.75 3.39 1.70
C PHE A 14 22.62 4.23 1.09
N ALA A 15 22.81 5.55 1.06
CA ALA A 15 21.93 6.44 0.33
C ALA A 15 22.23 6.29 -1.17
N LEU A 16 21.43 5.50 -1.88
CA LEU A 16 21.43 5.48 -3.34
C LEU A 16 20.73 6.74 -3.83
N TYR A 17 21.51 7.76 -4.15
CA TYR A 17 21.01 8.92 -4.88
C TYR A 17 20.81 8.54 -6.34
N THR A 18 19.59 8.17 -6.72
CA THR A 18 19.19 8.21 -8.12
C THR A 18 18.69 9.62 -8.40
N THR A 19 19.52 10.42 -9.07
CA THR A 19 19.11 11.71 -9.63
C THR A 19 18.22 11.46 -10.85
N SER A 20 16.95 11.19 -10.59
CA SER A 20 15.87 11.36 -11.54
C SER A 20 15.02 12.53 -11.06
N CYS A 21 14.58 13.38 -11.98
CA CYS A 21 13.88 14.64 -11.73
C CYS A 21 12.45 14.42 -11.19
N SER A 22 12.30 13.63 -10.14
CA SER A 22 11.08 13.47 -9.37
C SER A 22 11.14 14.42 -8.18
N LYS A 23 10.18 15.32 -8.07
CA LYS A 23 10.05 16.17 -6.87
C LYS A 23 9.79 15.24 -5.69
N GLU A 24 10.71 15.22 -4.74
CA GLU A 24 10.56 14.45 -3.50
C GLU A 24 9.26 14.83 -2.78
N ALA A 25 8.66 13.85 -2.09
CA ALA A 25 7.54 14.12 -1.20
C ALA A 25 7.95 15.17 -0.16
N THR A 26 7.02 16.03 0.22
CA THR A 26 7.29 16.97 1.32
C THR A 26 7.54 16.17 2.61
N ALA A 27 8.28 16.75 3.56
CA ALA A 27 8.53 16.09 4.85
C ALA A 27 7.21 15.69 5.56
N GLN A 28 6.17 16.50 5.45
CA GLN A 28 4.86 16.21 6.03
C GLN A 28 4.16 15.03 5.32
N THR A 29 4.24 14.95 4.00
CA THR A 29 3.71 13.84 3.21
C THR A 29 4.41 12.54 3.57
N GLN A 30 5.74 12.55 3.68
CA GLN A 30 6.51 11.38 4.07
C GLN A 30 6.16 10.88 5.48
N ILE A 31 5.94 11.79 6.43
CA ILE A 31 5.46 11.44 7.77
C ILE A 31 4.09 10.74 7.69
N SER A 32 3.17 11.26 6.87
CA SER A 32 1.84 10.69 6.70
C SER A 32 1.90 9.28 6.07
N ILE A 33 2.73 9.09 5.05
CA ILE A 33 2.98 7.79 4.42
C ILE A 33 3.54 6.80 5.44
N ASN A 34 4.58 7.19 6.19
CA ASN A 34 5.20 6.32 7.19
C ASN A 34 4.23 5.94 8.31
N ASN A 35 3.37 6.85 8.75
CA ASN A 35 2.33 6.56 9.74
C ASN A 35 1.28 5.57 9.22
N PHE A 36 0.88 5.71 7.95
CA PHE A 36 -0.03 4.75 7.31
C PHE A 36 0.61 3.37 7.24
N VAL A 37 1.84 3.27 6.76
CA VAL A 37 2.56 2.00 6.66
C VAL A 37 2.73 1.37 8.04
N ALA A 38 3.18 2.10 9.04
CA ALA A 38 3.31 1.59 10.42
C ALA A 38 1.97 1.09 11.01
N THR A 39 0.84 1.65 10.56
CA THR A 39 -0.49 1.26 11.05
C THR A 39 -1.00 -0.01 10.39
N TYR A 40 -0.87 -0.12 9.07
CA TYR A 40 -1.50 -1.19 8.28
C TYR A 40 -0.52 -2.28 7.84
N PHE A 41 0.77 -1.97 7.79
CA PHE A 41 1.86 -2.86 7.36
C PHE A 41 3.01 -2.83 8.37
N PRO A 42 2.78 -3.23 9.64
CA PRO A 42 3.72 -3.01 10.74
C PRO A 42 5.05 -3.77 10.61
N ASN A 43 5.12 -4.76 9.72
CA ASN A 43 6.33 -5.55 9.45
C ASN A 43 7.09 -5.06 8.21
N GLU A 44 6.59 -4.05 7.53
CA GLU A 44 7.13 -3.57 6.27
C GLU A 44 7.72 -2.16 6.41
N GLU A 45 8.72 -1.88 5.57
CA GLU A 45 9.35 -0.56 5.48
C GLU A 45 9.11 0.04 4.10
N VAL A 46 9.05 1.36 4.00
CA VAL A 46 9.01 2.08 2.73
C VAL A 46 10.39 2.01 2.08
N ILE A 47 10.49 1.37 0.91
CA ILE A 47 11.74 1.28 0.14
C ILE A 47 11.81 2.27 -1.03
N ALA A 48 10.65 2.75 -1.50
CA ALA A 48 10.59 3.79 -2.52
C ALA A 48 9.34 4.65 -2.34
N THR A 49 9.46 5.93 -2.67
CA THR A 49 8.35 6.88 -2.81
C THR A 49 8.61 7.68 -4.07
N ILE A 50 7.73 7.55 -5.05
CA ILE A 50 7.79 8.25 -6.33
C ILE A 50 6.59 9.19 -6.40
N ARG A 51 6.82 10.42 -6.84
CA ARG A 51 5.74 11.36 -7.10
C ARG A 51 5.38 11.32 -8.58
N ASP A 52 4.13 11.00 -8.90
CA ASP A 52 3.55 11.12 -10.23
C ASP A 52 2.47 12.20 -10.24
N GLY A 53 2.79 13.35 -10.86
CA GLY A 53 1.89 14.49 -10.86
C GLY A 53 1.59 15.01 -9.45
N PHE A 54 0.39 14.77 -8.96
CA PHE A 54 -0.06 15.08 -7.61
C PHE A 54 0.00 13.88 -6.67
N ASP A 55 0.03 12.66 -7.21
CA ASP A 55 -0.05 11.41 -6.48
C ASP A 55 1.32 10.89 -6.04
N TYR A 56 1.32 9.91 -5.16
CA TYR A 56 2.52 9.28 -4.64
C TYR A 56 2.41 7.76 -4.72
N ASP A 57 3.32 7.15 -5.49
CA ASP A 57 3.51 5.71 -5.55
C ASP A 57 4.52 5.29 -4.49
N VAL A 58 4.09 4.45 -3.57
CA VAL A 58 4.91 3.94 -2.47
C VAL A 58 5.12 2.45 -2.65
N THR A 59 6.38 2.01 -2.55
CA THR A 59 6.72 0.58 -2.57
C THR A 59 7.27 0.17 -1.20
N LEU A 60 6.74 -0.92 -0.66
CA LEU A 60 7.16 -1.50 0.61
C LEU A 60 8.24 -2.59 0.42
N SER A 61 8.85 -3.01 1.52
CA SER A 61 9.92 -4.01 1.54
C SER A 61 9.51 -5.39 1.01
N ASP A 62 8.22 -5.74 1.13
CA ASP A 62 7.61 -6.93 0.54
C ASP A 62 7.13 -6.73 -0.91
N TYR A 63 7.44 -5.56 -1.51
CA TYR A 63 6.99 -5.12 -2.84
C TYR A 63 5.50 -4.78 -2.95
N THR A 64 4.76 -4.69 -1.86
CA THR A 64 3.43 -4.08 -1.86
C THR A 64 3.52 -2.66 -2.41
N GLN A 65 2.61 -2.31 -3.31
CA GLN A 65 2.49 -0.98 -3.89
C GLN A 65 1.25 -0.29 -3.33
N ILE A 66 1.41 0.98 -2.98
CA ILE A 66 0.33 1.81 -2.44
C ILE A 66 0.34 3.13 -3.20
N GLU A 67 -0.78 3.47 -3.80
CA GLU A 67 -1.00 4.78 -4.41
C GLU A 67 -1.76 5.69 -3.43
N PHE A 68 -1.28 6.92 -3.30
CA PHE A 68 -1.90 7.95 -2.47
C PHE A 68 -2.27 9.17 -3.31
N ASP A 69 -3.52 9.64 -3.16
CA ASP A 69 -3.93 10.93 -3.71
C ASP A 69 -3.21 12.09 -3.00
N GLY A 70 -2.38 12.78 -3.75
CA GLY A 70 -1.60 13.93 -3.28
C GLY A 70 -2.28 15.29 -3.52
N ASN A 71 -3.46 15.31 -4.13
CA ASN A 71 -4.17 16.55 -4.51
C ASN A 71 -4.82 17.26 -3.31
N ILE A 72 -4.37 16.99 -2.10
CA ILE A 72 -5.06 17.42 -0.88
C ILE A 72 -4.30 18.53 -0.19
N VAL A 73 -4.55 19.75 -0.61
CA VAL A 73 -4.13 20.92 0.15
C VAL A 73 -4.91 20.97 1.46
N GLY A 74 -4.22 20.67 2.57
CA GLY A 74 -4.76 20.78 3.94
C GLY A 74 -5.67 19.63 4.40
N LYS A 75 -5.78 18.55 3.64
CA LYS A 75 -6.51 17.33 4.03
C LYS A 75 -5.54 16.20 4.42
N LYS A 76 -6.09 15.16 5.03
CA LYS A 76 -5.36 13.93 5.34
C LYS A 76 -5.01 13.21 4.03
N LEU A 77 -3.77 12.75 3.90
CA LEU A 77 -3.36 11.89 2.80
C LEU A 77 -4.31 10.67 2.74
N GLU A 78 -4.91 10.42 1.59
CA GLU A 78 -5.79 9.28 1.35
C GLU A 78 -5.12 8.33 0.38
N TRP A 79 -5.27 7.03 0.60
CA TRP A 79 -4.85 6.01 -0.35
C TRP A 79 -5.96 5.76 -1.38
N ASP A 80 -5.57 5.49 -2.61
CA ASP A 80 -6.47 5.16 -3.72
C ASP A 80 -6.35 3.71 -4.14
N GLU A 81 -5.14 3.15 -4.11
CA GLU A 81 -4.90 1.75 -4.42
C GLU A 81 -3.94 1.13 -3.41
N VAL A 82 -4.20 -0.14 -3.06
CA VAL A 82 -3.28 -1.03 -2.34
C VAL A 82 -3.18 -2.33 -3.13
N ASN A 83 -1.98 -2.64 -3.61
CA ASN A 83 -1.68 -3.80 -4.42
C ASN A 83 -0.63 -4.68 -3.73
N CYS A 84 -1.08 -5.80 -3.16
CA CYS A 84 -0.26 -6.80 -2.50
C CYS A 84 0.10 -7.98 -3.42
N LYS A 85 -0.05 -7.80 -4.73
CA LYS A 85 0.22 -8.80 -5.76
C LYS A 85 1.67 -8.72 -6.20
N HIS A 86 2.49 -9.63 -5.74
CA HIS A 86 3.89 -9.75 -6.15
C HIS A 86 4.05 -10.82 -7.23
N SER A 87 5.17 -10.82 -7.92
CA SER A 87 5.40 -11.72 -9.06
C SER A 87 5.29 -13.22 -8.75
N THR A 88 5.42 -13.62 -7.50
CA THR A 88 5.42 -15.04 -7.08
C THR A 88 4.62 -15.34 -5.81
N VAL A 89 4.29 -14.33 -5.01
CA VAL A 89 3.57 -14.50 -3.73
C VAL A 89 2.53 -13.40 -3.61
N TYR A 90 1.28 -13.77 -3.35
CA TYR A 90 0.21 -12.82 -3.07
C TYR A 90 -0.01 -12.74 -1.57
N THR A 91 0.21 -11.58 -0.97
CA THR A 91 -0.22 -11.30 0.40
C THR A 91 -1.63 -10.72 0.39
N ALA A 92 -2.35 -10.87 1.49
CA ALA A 92 -3.69 -10.29 1.58
C ALA A 92 -3.61 -8.79 1.90
N VAL A 93 -4.49 -8.01 1.29
CA VAL A 93 -4.75 -6.64 1.73
C VAL A 93 -5.17 -6.65 3.20
N PRO A 94 -4.61 -5.76 4.05
CA PRO A 94 -5.01 -5.67 5.45
C PRO A 94 -6.52 -5.48 5.63
N ALA A 95 -7.15 -6.30 6.44
CA ALA A 95 -8.61 -6.30 6.64
C ALA A 95 -9.17 -4.93 7.04
N ALA A 96 -8.39 -4.13 7.77
CA ALA A 96 -8.78 -2.79 8.18
C ALA A 96 -8.90 -1.77 7.03
N LEU A 97 -8.38 -2.09 5.84
CA LEU A 97 -8.51 -1.27 4.62
C LEU A 97 -9.72 -1.69 3.76
N ILE A 98 -10.34 -2.83 4.06
CA ILE A 98 -11.42 -3.40 3.27
C ILE A 98 -12.76 -2.98 3.90
N PRO A 99 -13.67 -2.33 3.16
CA PRO A 99 -15.03 -2.09 3.64
C PRO A 99 -15.73 -3.40 4.03
N THR A 100 -16.50 -3.37 5.10
CA THR A 100 -17.20 -4.55 5.64
C THR A 100 -18.11 -5.20 4.60
N GLU A 101 -18.79 -4.40 3.78
CA GLU A 101 -19.71 -4.87 2.74
C GLU A 101 -18.97 -5.68 1.66
N ILE A 102 -17.75 -5.27 1.30
CA ILE A 102 -16.90 -5.99 0.35
C ILE A 102 -16.38 -7.28 1.01
N ALA A 103 -15.89 -7.20 2.25
CA ALA A 103 -15.41 -8.37 3.00
C ALA A 103 -16.52 -9.43 3.17
N ASP A 104 -17.74 -9.02 3.50
CA ASP A 104 -18.91 -9.90 3.62
C ASP A 104 -19.27 -10.55 2.29
N HIS A 105 -19.16 -9.81 1.17
CA HIS A 105 -19.41 -10.36 -0.15
C HIS A 105 -18.41 -11.47 -0.49
N VAL A 106 -17.12 -11.18 -0.35
CA VAL A 106 -16.04 -12.14 -0.65
C VAL A 106 -16.14 -13.36 0.26
N SER A 107 -16.39 -13.20 1.55
CA SER A 107 -16.52 -14.32 2.50
C SER A 107 -17.67 -15.28 2.17
N ARG A 108 -18.75 -14.77 1.59
CA ARG A 108 -19.92 -15.58 1.21
C ARG A 108 -19.76 -16.32 -0.11
N LEU A 109 -19.17 -15.68 -1.12
CA LEU A 109 -19.14 -16.19 -2.49
C LEU A 109 -17.77 -16.68 -2.95
N HIS A 110 -16.72 -16.24 -2.28
CA HIS A 110 -15.32 -16.52 -2.61
C HIS A 110 -14.49 -16.84 -1.37
N SER A 111 -15.04 -17.62 -0.43
CA SER A 111 -14.47 -17.89 0.90
C SER A 111 -13.04 -18.46 0.89
N GLU A 112 -12.65 -19.15 -0.20
CA GLU A 112 -11.31 -19.70 -0.39
C GLU A 112 -10.30 -18.66 -0.92
N GLN A 113 -10.78 -17.46 -1.28
CA GLN A 113 -9.96 -16.43 -1.90
C GLN A 113 -9.63 -15.30 -0.91
N ARG A 114 -8.51 -14.63 -1.17
CA ARG A 114 -8.08 -13.43 -0.46
C ARG A 114 -8.14 -12.25 -1.40
N ILE A 115 -8.46 -11.07 -0.88
CA ILE A 115 -8.33 -9.82 -1.61
C ILE A 115 -6.83 -9.50 -1.62
N VAL A 116 -6.25 -9.39 -2.81
CA VAL A 116 -4.83 -9.10 -3.04
C VAL A 116 -4.59 -7.71 -3.62
N LYS A 117 -5.63 -7.10 -4.16
CA LYS A 117 -5.65 -5.70 -4.60
C LYS A 117 -6.97 -5.08 -4.20
N ILE A 118 -6.95 -3.81 -3.82
CA ILE A 118 -8.12 -2.98 -3.61
C ILE A 118 -7.83 -1.57 -4.11
N ALA A 119 -8.74 -1.02 -4.90
CA ALA A 119 -8.69 0.35 -5.37
C ALA A 119 -10.04 1.05 -5.12
N LYS A 120 -10.00 2.36 -4.99
CA LYS A 120 -11.20 3.19 -4.86
C LYS A 120 -11.08 4.46 -5.68
N ASP A 121 -12.19 4.85 -6.29
CA ASP A 121 -12.32 6.14 -6.96
C ASP A 121 -13.71 6.75 -6.68
N PHE A 122 -14.04 7.84 -7.38
CA PHE A 122 -15.35 8.49 -7.24
C PHE A 122 -16.54 7.63 -7.73
N ARG A 123 -16.30 6.56 -8.49
CA ARG A 123 -17.32 5.63 -9.01
C ARG A 123 -17.62 4.51 -8.04
N GLY A 124 -16.65 4.13 -7.19
CA GLY A 124 -16.80 3.04 -6.24
C GLY A 124 -15.48 2.33 -5.92
N TRP A 125 -15.49 1.01 -5.97
CA TRP A 125 -14.41 0.15 -5.55
C TRP A 125 -14.13 -0.92 -6.59
N GLU A 126 -12.87 -1.32 -6.68
CA GLU A 126 -12.39 -2.46 -7.45
C GLU A 126 -11.56 -3.34 -6.52
N ILE A 127 -11.76 -4.65 -6.61
CA ILE A 127 -10.91 -5.62 -5.92
C ILE A 127 -10.41 -6.69 -6.88
N GLU A 128 -9.23 -7.23 -6.61
CA GLU A 128 -8.74 -8.45 -7.24
C GLU A 128 -8.57 -9.55 -6.17
N LEU A 129 -9.05 -10.73 -6.49
CA LEU A 129 -8.92 -11.91 -5.65
C LEU A 129 -7.66 -12.71 -5.99
N SER A 130 -7.21 -13.56 -5.07
CA SER A 130 -5.99 -14.37 -5.24
C SER A 130 -6.04 -15.39 -6.38
N ASN A 131 -7.21 -15.64 -6.96
CA ASN A 131 -7.41 -16.46 -8.17
C ASN A 131 -7.50 -15.64 -9.46
N GLY A 132 -7.33 -14.31 -9.39
CA GLY A 132 -7.35 -13.41 -10.54
C GLY A 132 -8.74 -12.90 -10.92
N ILE A 133 -9.80 -13.22 -10.16
CA ILE A 133 -11.13 -12.63 -10.38
C ILE A 133 -11.08 -11.15 -9.95
N GLU A 134 -11.55 -10.27 -10.80
CA GLU A 134 -11.76 -8.85 -10.52
C GLU A 134 -13.25 -8.57 -10.29
N ILE A 135 -13.57 -7.77 -9.29
CA ILE A 135 -14.94 -7.40 -8.94
C ILE A 135 -15.02 -5.89 -8.76
N GLU A 136 -15.87 -5.26 -9.54
CA GLU A 136 -16.21 -3.84 -9.40
C GLU A 136 -17.48 -3.64 -8.58
N PHE A 137 -17.44 -2.66 -7.67
CA PHE A 137 -18.58 -2.21 -6.87
C PHE A 137 -18.85 -0.72 -7.12
N ASP A 138 -20.11 -0.33 -7.10
CA ASP A 138 -20.47 1.09 -7.07
C ASP A 138 -20.25 1.70 -5.67
N SER A 139 -20.46 3.02 -5.55
CA SER A 139 -20.33 3.76 -4.28
C SER A 139 -21.30 3.30 -3.17
N LYS A 140 -22.26 2.41 -3.48
CA LYS A 140 -23.20 1.79 -2.54
C LYS A 140 -22.90 0.30 -2.33
N PHE A 141 -21.69 -0.15 -2.71
CA PHE A 141 -21.22 -1.54 -2.61
C PHE A 141 -22.06 -2.57 -3.37
N ARG A 142 -22.76 -2.15 -4.44
CA ARG A 142 -23.46 -3.07 -5.35
C ARG A 142 -22.50 -3.45 -6.46
N ILE A 143 -22.49 -4.74 -6.81
CA ILE A 143 -21.65 -5.25 -7.90
C ILE A 143 -22.07 -4.62 -9.22
N ARG A 144 -21.08 -4.17 -9.97
CA ARG A 144 -21.21 -3.64 -11.33
C ARG A 144 -20.70 -4.65 -12.36
N GLU A 145 -19.57 -5.29 -12.07
CA GLU A 145 -18.89 -6.20 -12.99
C GLU A 145 -18.10 -7.26 -12.22
N ILE A 146 -17.95 -8.43 -12.82
CA ILE A 146 -17.08 -9.53 -12.36
C ILE A 146 -16.40 -10.10 -13.61
N ASP A 147 -15.05 -10.08 -13.62
CA ASP A 147 -14.20 -10.58 -14.73
C ASP A 147 -13.32 -11.77 -14.29
#